data_d65afdd4acb8e38f8386f4b93a9fd0c9
#
_entry.id   d65afdd4acb8e38f8386f4b93a9fd0c9
#
_cell.length_a   1.000
_cell.length_b   1.000
_cell.length_c   1.000
_cell.angle_alpha   90.00
_cell.angle_beta   90.00
_cell.angle_gamma   90.00
#
_symmetry.space_group_name_H-M   'P 1'
#
loop_
_entity.id
_entity.type
_entity.pdbx_description
1 polymer ?
#
loop_
_entity_poly.entity_id
_entity_poly.type
_entity_poly.pdbx_seq_one_letter_code
_entity_poly.pdbx_strand_id
1 'polypeptide(L)'
;MHQFKTTNIKGKPYVEVVERLKYFRANFADHSLTTEVVQLTPDFCVLNAIITDPNGRIVASGMAQEDRTSSAINKTSYVENCESSAWGRALGNFGIGLETSIATADEIAMAIDKEQMLTDLRVKYGQMLMAKVSDPDQRYKLEARENWDAAKYESGIKYLSTL
;
A
#
# COMPACT_ATOMS: atom_id res chain seq x y z
N MET A 1 -16.17 -21.64 -8.45
CA MET A 1 -15.27 -20.67 -7.76
C MET A 1 -16.10 -19.44 -7.44
N HIS A 2 -16.06 -18.92 -6.22
CA HIS A 2 -16.82 -17.74 -5.84
C HIS A 2 -16.22 -16.51 -6.54
N GLN A 3 -17.06 -15.68 -7.16
CA GLN A 3 -16.62 -14.45 -7.81
C GLN A 3 -16.88 -13.28 -6.85
N PHE A 4 -15.82 -12.65 -6.35
CA PHE A 4 -15.92 -11.50 -5.48
C PHE A 4 -16.25 -10.23 -6.26
N LYS A 5 -17.06 -9.36 -5.64
CA LYS A 5 -17.24 -8.00 -6.12
C LYS A 5 -15.91 -7.22 -5.93
N THR A 6 -15.46 -6.57 -6.99
CA THR A 6 -14.24 -5.75 -6.96
C THR A 6 -14.57 -4.27 -7.10
N THR A 7 -13.80 -3.44 -6.40
CA THR A 7 -13.75 -1.99 -6.57
C THR A 7 -12.51 -1.65 -7.39
N ASN A 8 -12.60 -0.66 -8.26
CA ASN A 8 -11.44 -0.20 -9.03
C ASN A 8 -10.67 0.85 -8.22
N ILE A 9 -9.40 0.58 -7.94
CA ILE A 9 -8.49 1.53 -7.29
C ILE A 9 -7.43 1.92 -8.32
N LYS A 10 -7.60 3.11 -8.90
CA LYS A 10 -6.67 3.68 -9.89
C LYS A 10 -6.28 2.70 -11.01
N GLY A 11 -7.27 2.01 -11.55
CA GLY A 11 -7.10 1.06 -12.65
C GLY A 11 -6.84 -0.39 -12.24
N LYS A 12 -6.63 -0.68 -10.95
CA LYS A 12 -6.42 -2.05 -10.44
C LYS A 12 -7.68 -2.57 -9.74
N PRO A 13 -8.15 -3.80 -10.04
CA PRO A 13 -9.26 -4.41 -9.31
C PRO A 13 -8.83 -4.76 -7.88
N TYR A 14 -9.70 -4.51 -6.91
CA TYR A 14 -9.48 -4.78 -5.50
C TYR A 14 -10.71 -5.40 -4.87
N VAL A 15 -10.55 -6.50 -4.11
CA VAL A 15 -11.59 -7.10 -3.28
C VAL A 15 -11.57 -6.44 -1.91
N GLU A 16 -12.60 -5.69 -1.58
CA GLU A 16 -12.71 -4.99 -0.30
C GLU A 16 -12.72 -5.96 0.88
N VAL A 17 -12.19 -5.52 2.03
CA VAL A 17 -12.16 -6.32 3.27
C VAL A 17 -13.56 -6.77 3.68
N VAL A 18 -14.57 -5.91 3.50
CA VAL A 18 -15.97 -6.26 3.83
C VAL A 18 -16.49 -7.40 2.98
N GLU A 19 -16.11 -7.54 1.71
CA GLU A 19 -16.54 -8.65 0.85
C GLU A 19 -15.86 -9.96 1.28
N ARG A 20 -14.58 -9.92 1.66
CA ARG A 20 -13.85 -11.06 2.25
C ARG A 20 -14.51 -11.49 3.56
N LEU A 21 -14.85 -10.54 4.43
CA LEU A 21 -15.48 -10.80 5.72
C LEU A 21 -16.87 -11.40 5.58
N LYS A 22 -17.71 -10.90 4.66
CA LYS A 22 -19.03 -11.49 4.35
C LYS A 22 -18.89 -12.95 3.91
N TYR A 23 -17.97 -13.22 3.00
CA TYR A 23 -17.72 -14.58 2.53
C TYR A 23 -17.26 -15.49 3.68
N PHE A 24 -16.32 -15.02 4.50
CA PHE A 24 -15.83 -15.75 5.67
C PHE A 24 -16.96 -16.10 6.64
N ARG A 25 -17.78 -15.13 7.03
CA ARG A 25 -18.90 -15.35 7.96
C ARG A 25 -19.98 -16.29 7.40
N ALA A 26 -20.19 -16.28 6.09
CA ALA A 26 -21.18 -17.15 5.44
C ALA A 26 -20.70 -18.60 5.29
N ASN A 27 -19.39 -18.85 5.11
CA ASN A 27 -18.87 -20.16 4.75
C ASN A 27 -18.06 -20.83 5.89
N PHE A 28 -17.63 -20.08 6.89
CA PHE A 28 -16.79 -20.51 8.02
C PHE A 28 -17.37 -20.02 9.34
N ALA A 29 -18.66 -20.28 9.57
CA ALA A 29 -19.38 -19.78 10.74
C ALA A 29 -18.85 -20.33 12.08
N ASP A 30 -18.19 -21.47 12.05
CA ASP A 30 -17.56 -22.17 13.17
C ASP A 30 -16.11 -21.70 13.45
N HIS A 31 -15.53 -20.87 12.57
CA HIS A 31 -14.22 -20.27 12.77
C HIS A 31 -14.35 -18.92 13.48
N SER A 32 -13.33 -18.55 14.24
CA SER A 32 -13.22 -17.21 14.84
C SER A 32 -12.22 -16.33 14.09
N LEU A 33 -12.52 -15.04 14.00
CA LEU A 33 -11.61 -13.98 13.61
C LEU A 33 -11.54 -13.00 14.77
N THR A 34 -10.36 -12.87 15.35
CA THR A 34 -10.07 -12.04 16.53
C THR A 34 -8.92 -11.10 16.22
N THR A 35 -8.83 -9.99 16.98
CA THR A 35 -7.75 -9.02 16.86
C THR A 35 -6.98 -8.95 18.19
N GLU A 36 -5.66 -8.98 18.10
CA GLU A 36 -4.74 -8.77 19.20
C GLU A 36 -4.00 -7.44 19.03
N VAL A 37 -3.91 -6.68 20.12
CA VAL A 37 -3.11 -5.45 20.17
C VAL A 37 -1.67 -5.84 20.45
N VAL A 38 -0.79 -5.70 19.42
CA VAL A 38 0.65 -5.93 19.57
C VAL A 38 1.31 -4.68 20.17
N GLN A 39 0.93 -3.50 19.65
CA GLN A 39 1.39 -2.22 20.18
C GLN A 39 0.34 -1.14 19.92
N LEU A 40 0.13 -0.28 20.92
CA LEU A 40 -0.76 0.87 20.81
C LEU A 40 -0.12 2.08 21.48
N THR A 41 0.05 3.15 20.72
CA THR A 41 0.56 4.43 21.18
C THR A 41 -0.33 5.58 20.70
N PRO A 42 -0.16 6.82 21.17
CA PRO A 42 -0.90 7.96 20.61
C PRO A 42 -0.61 8.23 19.13
N ASP A 43 0.53 7.76 18.61
CA ASP A 43 1.01 8.09 17.26
C ASP A 43 0.84 6.95 16.26
N PHE A 44 0.87 5.69 16.72
CA PHE A 44 0.71 4.53 15.86
C PHE A 44 0.16 3.32 16.61
N CYS A 45 -0.36 2.35 15.85
CA CYS A 45 -0.72 1.03 16.37
C CYS A 45 -0.21 -0.10 15.48
N VAL A 46 0.01 -1.27 16.09
CA VAL A 46 0.29 -2.54 15.43
C VAL A 46 -0.71 -3.56 15.94
N LEU A 47 -1.51 -4.09 15.03
CA LEU A 47 -2.54 -5.08 15.33
C LEU A 47 -2.30 -6.38 14.56
N ASN A 48 -2.65 -7.50 15.18
CA ASN A 48 -2.57 -8.83 14.58
C ASN A 48 -3.97 -9.47 14.57
N ALA A 49 -4.51 -9.74 13.38
CA ALA A 49 -5.75 -10.49 13.22
C ALA A 49 -5.42 -11.98 13.13
N ILE A 50 -6.20 -12.83 13.83
CA ILE A 50 -5.99 -14.26 13.92
C ILE A 50 -7.28 -14.98 13.54
N ILE A 51 -7.17 -15.97 12.64
CA ILE A 51 -8.25 -16.90 12.31
C ILE A 51 -7.95 -18.23 12.97
N THR A 52 -8.92 -18.71 13.75
CA THR A 52 -8.83 -19.98 14.47
C THR A 52 -9.94 -20.93 14.00
N ASP A 53 -9.59 -22.20 13.78
CA ASP A 53 -10.55 -23.24 13.43
C ASP A 53 -11.36 -23.70 14.67
N PRO A 54 -12.41 -24.53 14.49
CA PRO A 54 -13.23 -25.02 15.62
C PRO A 54 -12.45 -25.83 16.68
N ASN A 55 -11.27 -26.31 16.34
CA ASN A 55 -10.40 -27.06 17.27
C ASN A 55 -9.43 -26.17 18.03
N GLY A 56 -9.51 -24.84 17.84
CA GLY A 56 -8.63 -23.88 18.49
C GLY A 56 -7.27 -23.72 17.80
N ARG A 57 -7.05 -24.31 16.62
CA ARG A 57 -5.80 -24.15 15.86
C ARG A 57 -5.83 -22.85 15.08
N ILE A 58 -4.75 -22.06 15.16
CA ILE A 58 -4.54 -20.92 14.29
C ILE A 58 -4.31 -21.40 12.86
N VAL A 59 -5.16 -20.98 11.94
CA VAL A 59 -5.12 -21.38 10.52
C VAL A 59 -4.68 -20.24 9.59
N ALA A 60 -4.78 -18.99 10.05
CA ALA A 60 -4.23 -17.83 9.36
C ALA A 60 -4.03 -16.66 10.34
N SER A 61 -3.15 -15.74 9.99
CA SER A 61 -2.99 -14.46 10.69
C SER A 61 -2.61 -13.37 9.70
N GLY A 62 -2.80 -12.10 10.12
CA GLY A 62 -2.42 -10.94 9.35
C GLY A 62 -2.09 -9.76 10.26
N MET A 63 -0.90 -9.20 10.13
CA MET A 63 -0.44 -8.06 10.92
C MET A 63 -0.54 -6.79 10.08
N ALA A 64 -0.95 -5.69 10.71
CA ALA A 64 -0.95 -4.36 10.13
C ALA A 64 -0.36 -3.34 11.11
N GLN A 65 0.20 -2.29 10.56
CA GLN A 65 0.62 -1.09 11.30
C GLN A 65 -0.01 0.13 10.62
N GLU A 66 -0.50 1.06 11.43
CA GLU A 66 -0.98 2.35 10.95
C GLU A 66 -0.44 3.48 11.83
N ASP A 67 0.09 4.51 11.16
CA ASP A 67 0.53 5.74 11.81
C ASP A 67 -0.57 6.81 11.70
N ARG A 68 -0.84 7.51 12.80
CA ARG A 68 -1.88 8.54 12.86
C ARG A 68 -1.72 9.63 11.81
N THR A 69 -0.50 9.90 11.34
CA THR A 69 -0.21 10.96 10.38
C THR A 69 -0.12 10.47 8.94
N SER A 70 -0.19 9.16 8.67
CA SER A 70 0.03 8.57 7.34
C SER A 70 -1.07 8.90 6.33
N SER A 71 -2.31 9.14 6.79
CA SER A 71 -3.44 9.46 5.92
C SER A 71 -4.47 10.37 6.60
N ALA A 72 -5.42 10.91 5.83
CA ALA A 72 -6.49 11.75 6.37
C ALA A 72 -7.41 10.96 7.32
N ILE A 73 -7.71 9.70 7.01
CA ILE A 73 -8.54 8.83 7.84
C ILE A 73 -7.83 8.46 9.14
N ASN A 74 -6.52 8.27 9.10
CA ASN A 74 -5.73 7.86 10.27
C ASN A 74 -5.61 8.96 11.33
N LYS A 75 -5.83 10.23 10.97
CA LYS A 75 -5.83 11.34 11.96
C LYS A 75 -6.84 11.12 13.08
N THR A 76 -7.98 10.48 12.79
CA THR A 76 -9.07 10.24 13.73
C THR A 76 -9.32 8.77 14.02
N SER A 77 -8.96 7.86 13.11
CA SER A 77 -9.39 6.45 13.11
C SER A 77 -8.27 5.48 12.73
N TYR A 78 -7.02 5.76 13.17
CA TYR A 78 -5.86 4.90 12.82
C TYR A 78 -5.96 3.48 13.42
N VAL A 79 -6.63 3.32 14.57
CA VAL A 79 -6.82 2.01 15.20
C VAL A 79 -7.81 1.17 14.42
N GLU A 80 -8.97 1.75 14.08
CA GLU A 80 -10.02 1.08 13.32
C GLU A 80 -9.54 0.74 11.90
N ASN A 81 -8.77 1.63 11.28
CA ASN A 81 -8.17 1.38 9.97
C ASN A 81 -7.13 0.25 10.05
N CYS A 82 -6.29 0.24 11.08
CA CYS A 82 -5.33 -0.82 11.34
C CYS A 82 -6.01 -2.18 11.53
N GLU A 83 -7.12 -2.24 12.27
CA GLU A 83 -7.88 -3.47 12.47
C GLU A 83 -8.44 -3.99 11.15
N SER A 84 -9.05 -3.12 10.34
CA SER A 84 -9.55 -3.48 9.01
C SER A 84 -8.44 -4.00 8.11
N SER A 85 -7.27 -3.36 8.14
CA SER A 85 -6.08 -3.78 7.40
C SER A 85 -5.58 -5.17 7.83
N ALA A 86 -5.52 -5.41 9.14
CA ALA A 86 -5.13 -6.71 9.71
C ALA A 86 -6.11 -7.82 9.30
N TRP A 87 -7.42 -7.56 9.36
CA TRP A 87 -8.46 -8.50 8.92
C TRP A 87 -8.33 -8.82 7.43
N GLY A 88 -8.13 -7.82 6.59
CA GLY A 88 -7.93 -8.00 5.15
C GLY A 88 -6.77 -8.93 4.83
N ARG A 89 -5.65 -8.79 5.56
CA ARG A 89 -4.46 -9.65 5.43
C ARG A 89 -4.71 -11.07 5.95
N ALA A 90 -5.34 -11.22 7.13
CA ALA A 90 -5.66 -12.53 7.70
C ALA A 90 -6.62 -13.32 6.79
N LEU A 91 -7.68 -12.67 6.27
CA LEU A 91 -8.63 -13.27 5.33
C LEU A 91 -7.96 -13.64 4.00
N GLY A 92 -7.06 -12.80 3.48
CA GLY A 92 -6.25 -13.09 2.31
C GLY A 92 -5.34 -14.31 2.55
N ASN A 93 -4.62 -14.35 3.67
CA ASN A 93 -3.76 -15.48 4.06
C ASN A 93 -4.57 -16.78 4.29
N PHE A 94 -5.84 -16.66 4.69
CA PHE A 94 -6.78 -17.79 4.77
C PHE A 94 -7.24 -18.29 3.40
N GLY A 95 -6.98 -17.55 2.32
CA GLY A 95 -7.30 -17.93 0.95
C GLY A 95 -8.53 -17.23 0.35
N ILE A 96 -9.04 -16.17 0.98
CA ILE A 96 -10.24 -15.45 0.53
C ILE A 96 -9.86 -14.22 -0.29
N GLY A 97 -10.33 -14.16 -1.55
CA GLY A 97 -10.14 -13.00 -2.44
C GLY A 97 -8.70 -12.83 -2.92
N LEU A 98 -8.02 -13.94 -3.24
CA LEU A 98 -6.64 -13.95 -3.74
C LEU A 98 -6.51 -13.52 -5.20
N GLU A 99 -7.62 -13.31 -5.90
CA GLU A 99 -7.64 -12.89 -7.31
C GLU A 99 -7.05 -11.49 -7.52
N THR A 100 -6.91 -10.75 -6.43
CA THR A 100 -6.35 -9.40 -6.44
C THR A 100 -5.18 -9.29 -5.45
N SER A 101 -4.99 -8.14 -4.82
CA SER A 101 -3.93 -7.94 -3.83
C SER A 101 -4.39 -8.25 -2.41
N ILE A 102 -3.47 -8.73 -1.56
CA ILE A 102 -3.67 -8.83 -0.10
C ILE A 102 -3.44 -7.44 0.56
N ALA A 103 -2.72 -6.53 -0.11
CA ALA A 103 -2.53 -5.16 0.35
C ALA A 103 -3.87 -4.43 0.50
N THR A 104 -3.92 -3.46 1.40
CA THR A 104 -5.13 -2.63 1.58
C THR A 104 -5.36 -1.67 0.42
N ALA A 105 -6.57 -1.13 0.32
CA ALA A 105 -6.91 -0.12 -0.68
C ALA A 105 -5.98 1.10 -0.61
N ASP A 106 -5.71 1.59 0.60
CA ASP A 106 -4.84 2.73 0.84
C ASP A 106 -3.39 2.43 0.45
N GLU A 107 -2.86 1.26 0.78
CA GLU A 107 -1.51 0.83 0.38
C GLU A 107 -1.37 0.77 -1.15
N ILE A 108 -2.38 0.23 -1.85
CA ILE A 108 -2.39 0.18 -3.31
C ILE A 108 -2.43 1.60 -3.89
N ALA A 109 -3.29 2.47 -3.36
CA ALA A 109 -3.41 3.85 -3.81
C ALA A 109 -2.10 4.64 -3.59
N MET A 110 -1.49 4.51 -2.41
CA MET A 110 -0.21 5.17 -2.08
C MET A 110 0.94 4.67 -2.94
N ALA A 111 1.00 3.36 -3.22
CA ALA A 111 2.03 2.79 -4.09
C ALA A 111 1.91 3.34 -5.52
N ILE A 112 0.68 3.45 -6.06
CA ILE A 112 0.43 4.01 -7.39
C ILE A 112 0.79 5.50 -7.43
N ASP A 113 0.43 6.30 -6.40
CA ASP A 113 0.77 7.72 -6.33
C ASP A 113 2.28 7.94 -6.29
N LYS A 114 3.00 7.12 -5.52
CA LYS A 114 4.47 7.17 -5.45
C LYS A 114 5.12 6.85 -6.80
N GLU A 115 4.61 5.84 -7.50
CA GLU A 115 5.10 5.46 -8.82
C GLU A 115 4.84 6.56 -9.85
N GLN A 116 3.64 7.17 -9.83
CA GLN A 116 3.29 8.28 -10.70
C GLN A 116 4.18 9.51 -10.43
N MET A 117 4.35 9.89 -9.16
CA MET A 117 5.23 10.99 -8.76
C MET A 117 6.66 10.78 -9.26
N LEU A 118 7.21 9.58 -9.12
CA LEU A 118 8.55 9.26 -9.60
C LEU A 118 8.64 9.37 -11.13
N THR A 119 7.61 8.93 -11.84
CA THR A 119 7.50 9.04 -13.29
C THR A 119 7.48 10.51 -13.73
N ASP A 120 6.69 11.35 -13.08
CA ASP A 120 6.58 12.77 -13.38
C ASP A 120 7.92 13.50 -13.14
N LEU A 121 8.62 13.17 -12.05
CA LEU A 121 9.95 13.70 -11.75
C LEU A 121 10.97 13.28 -12.81
N ARG A 122 10.94 12.02 -13.26
CA ARG A 122 11.81 11.50 -14.33
C ARG A 122 11.58 12.28 -15.64
N VAL A 123 10.33 12.46 -16.05
CA VAL A 123 9.97 13.19 -17.26
C VAL A 123 10.44 14.64 -17.18
N LYS A 124 10.13 15.32 -16.07
CA LYS A 124 10.54 16.71 -15.83
C LYS A 124 12.05 16.88 -15.87
N TYR A 125 12.79 16.00 -15.21
CA TYR A 125 14.26 16.02 -15.22
C TYR A 125 14.81 15.87 -16.64
N GLY A 126 14.32 14.88 -17.39
CA GLY A 126 14.75 14.65 -18.78
C GLY A 126 14.48 15.85 -19.69
N GLN A 127 13.31 16.47 -19.60
CA GLN A 127 12.96 17.66 -20.35
C GLN A 127 13.89 18.84 -20.02
N MET A 128 14.17 19.08 -18.72
CA MET A 128 15.07 20.13 -18.30
C MET A 128 16.52 19.88 -18.74
N LEU A 129 17.00 18.64 -18.64
CA LEU A 129 18.33 18.26 -19.10
C LEU A 129 18.51 18.55 -20.59
N MET A 130 17.53 18.17 -21.42
CA MET A 130 17.56 18.44 -22.86
C MET A 130 17.48 19.94 -23.20
N ALA A 131 16.73 20.71 -22.43
CA ALA A 131 16.55 22.13 -22.66
C ALA A 131 17.74 23.00 -22.20
N LYS A 132 18.40 22.59 -21.11
CA LYS A 132 19.42 23.41 -20.44
C LYS A 132 20.86 23.03 -20.78
N VAL A 133 21.11 21.78 -21.16
CA VAL A 133 22.45 21.25 -21.41
C VAL A 133 22.57 20.90 -22.90
N SER A 134 23.25 21.77 -23.65
CA SER A 134 23.48 21.56 -25.10
C SER A 134 24.68 20.66 -25.39
N ASP A 135 25.69 20.65 -24.51
CA ASP A 135 26.89 19.82 -24.67
C ASP A 135 26.58 18.33 -24.43
N PRO A 136 26.82 17.44 -25.43
CA PRO A 136 26.56 16.01 -25.30
C PRO A 136 27.31 15.31 -24.17
N ASP A 137 28.58 15.70 -23.94
CA ASP A 137 29.41 15.07 -22.88
C ASP A 137 28.96 15.45 -21.49
N GLN A 138 28.52 16.71 -21.30
CA GLN A 138 27.91 17.13 -20.05
C GLN A 138 26.54 16.47 -19.83
N ARG A 139 25.75 16.36 -20.91
CA ARG A 139 24.45 15.68 -20.84
C ARG A 139 24.59 14.23 -20.40
N TYR A 140 25.51 13.47 -20.98
CA TYR A 140 25.79 12.10 -20.61
C TYR A 140 26.17 11.94 -19.12
N LYS A 141 26.98 12.88 -18.58
CA LYS A 141 27.36 12.88 -17.16
C LYS A 141 26.20 13.13 -16.20
N LEU A 142 25.20 13.87 -16.66
CA LEU A 142 24.02 14.27 -15.89
C LEU A 142 22.81 13.34 -16.14
N GLU A 143 22.95 12.35 -17.01
CA GLU A 143 21.86 11.44 -17.34
C GLU A 143 21.42 10.64 -16.11
N ALA A 144 20.10 10.58 -15.90
CA ALA A 144 19.51 9.88 -14.78
C ALA A 144 19.74 8.37 -14.88
N ARG A 145 20.13 7.74 -13.79
CA ARG A 145 20.30 6.30 -13.72
C ARG A 145 18.99 5.63 -13.30
N GLU A 146 18.82 4.37 -13.68
CA GLU A 146 17.60 3.58 -13.39
C GLU A 146 17.22 3.53 -11.91
N ASN A 147 18.22 3.64 -11.01
CA ASN A 147 18.04 3.54 -9.56
C ASN A 147 17.87 4.90 -8.84
N TRP A 148 17.58 5.97 -9.57
CA TRP A 148 17.34 7.26 -8.95
C TRP A 148 15.97 7.26 -8.24
N ASP A 149 15.97 7.70 -6.98
CA ASP A 149 14.78 7.97 -6.18
C ASP A 149 14.26 9.41 -6.40
N ALA A 150 13.12 9.74 -5.80
CA ALA A 150 12.51 11.06 -5.90
C ALA A 150 13.45 12.17 -5.43
N ALA A 151 14.18 11.99 -4.34
CA ALA A 151 15.10 12.98 -3.79
C ALA A 151 16.26 13.30 -4.75
N LYS A 152 16.76 12.30 -5.47
CA LYS A 152 17.78 12.52 -6.50
C LYS A 152 17.26 13.27 -7.70
N TYR A 153 16.05 12.96 -8.18
CA TYR A 153 15.40 13.73 -9.25
C TYR A 153 15.16 15.17 -8.83
N GLU A 154 14.64 15.41 -7.63
CA GLU A 154 14.41 16.77 -7.11
C GLU A 154 15.71 17.57 -7.00
N SER A 155 16.78 16.96 -6.49
CA SER A 155 18.10 17.58 -6.41
C SER A 155 18.67 17.90 -7.79
N GLY A 156 18.52 17.00 -8.75
CA GLY A 156 18.93 17.19 -10.14
C GLY A 156 18.14 18.30 -10.83
N ILE A 157 16.82 18.35 -10.65
CA ILE A 157 15.94 19.41 -11.15
C ILE A 157 16.36 20.76 -10.58
N LYS A 158 16.63 20.82 -9.27
CA LYS A 158 17.13 22.03 -8.61
C LYS A 158 18.45 22.50 -9.22
N TYR A 159 19.41 21.60 -9.42
CA TYR A 159 20.67 21.93 -10.09
C TYR A 159 20.47 22.46 -11.51
N LEU A 160 19.69 21.76 -12.34
CA LEU A 160 19.40 22.20 -13.71
C LEU A 160 18.68 23.57 -13.77
N SER A 161 17.95 23.93 -12.70
CA SER A 161 17.29 25.25 -12.62
C SER A 161 18.28 26.40 -12.43
N THR A 162 19.51 26.12 -12.00
CA THR A 162 20.57 27.13 -11.80
C THR A 162 21.42 27.35 -13.05
N LEU A 163 21.30 26.50 -14.06
CA LEU A 163 21.92 26.64 -15.38
C LEU A 163 21.05 27.52 -16.31
#